data_c19be348e7ec3627eabc969b046dfb0e
#
_entry.id   c19be348e7ec3627eabc969b046dfb0e
#
_cell.length_a   1.000
_cell.length_b   1.000
_cell.length_c   1.000
_cell.angle_alpha   90.00
_cell.angle_beta   90.00
_cell.angle_gamma   90.00
#
_symmetry.space_group_name_H-M   'P 1'
#
loop_
_entity.id
_entity.type
_entity.pdbx_description
1 polymer ?
#
loop_
_entity_poly.entity_id
_entity_poly.type
_entity_poly.pdbx_seq_one_letter_code
_entity_poly.pdbx_strand_id
1 'polypeptide(L)'
;MASKHTAIMKLAQMEATRKGWRLFVNFVGGLWLGRSIDERKTSAGLHVVLHNAKFLRVGLTPGSFDLVGWRPLVVTPDMVGHTIAQFTTVDAKTKGYKRLSSEQLIWARAVKNAGGFVGMAMEVPEKPGTVIISETGEE
;
A
#
# COMPACT_ATOMS: atom_id res chain seq x y z
N MET A 1 -2.17 26.14 2.17
CA MET A 1 -3.57 25.68 1.96
C MET A 1 -3.55 24.37 1.17
N ALA A 2 -4.39 23.42 1.55
CA ALA A 2 -4.57 22.21 0.73
C ALA A 2 -5.20 22.60 -0.63
N SER A 3 -4.75 22.01 -1.73
CA SER A 3 -5.34 22.24 -3.04
C SER A 3 -6.80 21.76 -3.07
N LYS A 4 -7.60 22.31 -4.00
CA LYS A 4 -8.98 21.84 -4.23
C LYS A 4 -9.02 20.33 -4.51
N HIS A 5 -8.04 19.81 -5.24
CA HIS A 5 -7.87 18.40 -5.53
C HIS A 5 -7.66 17.56 -4.25
N THR A 6 -6.75 17.98 -3.36
CA THR A 6 -6.52 17.31 -2.07
C THR A 6 -7.79 17.28 -1.20
N ALA A 7 -8.57 18.36 -1.22
CA ALA A 7 -9.84 18.40 -0.50
C ALA A 7 -10.85 17.37 -1.06
N ILE A 8 -10.95 17.23 -2.38
CA ILE A 8 -11.81 16.22 -3.04
C ILE A 8 -11.38 14.81 -2.67
N MET A 9 -10.07 14.50 -2.66
CA MET A 9 -9.58 13.18 -2.24
C MET A 9 -10.00 12.85 -0.79
N LYS A 10 -9.87 13.79 0.15
CA LYS A 10 -10.30 13.59 1.54
C LYS A 10 -11.81 13.33 1.64
N LEU A 11 -12.61 14.10 0.92
CA LEU A 11 -14.07 13.89 0.90
C LEU A 11 -14.42 12.50 0.32
N ALA A 12 -13.74 12.07 -0.73
CA ALA A 12 -13.92 10.72 -1.30
C ALA A 12 -13.57 9.62 -0.29
N GLN A 13 -12.47 9.77 0.48
CA GLN A 13 -12.10 8.82 1.53
C GLN A 13 -13.13 8.78 2.67
N MET A 14 -13.68 9.94 3.07
CA MET A 14 -14.73 10.01 4.10
C MET A 14 -16.02 9.34 3.61
N GLU A 15 -16.45 9.61 2.38
CA GLU A 15 -17.65 9.00 1.79
C GLU A 15 -17.47 7.49 1.62
N ALA A 16 -16.29 7.04 1.18
CA ALA A 16 -15.94 5.62 1.11
C ALA A 16 -16.07 4.95 2.48
N THR A 17 -15.51 5.57 3.53
CA THR A 17 -15.59 5.06 4.90
C THR A 17 -17.04 4.96 5.38
N ARG A 18 -17.88 5.96 5.09
CA ARG A 18 -19.30 5.96 5.42
C ARG A 18 -20.05 4.78 4.78
N LYS A 19 -19.60 4.35 3.58
CA LYS A 19 -20.12 3.18 2.85
C LYS A 19 -19.47 1.84 3.24
N GLY A 20 -18.58 1.81 4.23
CA GLY A 20 -17.83 0.61 4.62
C GLY A 20 -16.69 0.26 3.69
N TRP A 21 -16.31 1.16 2.77
CA TRP A 21 -15.16 0.98 1.87
C TRP A 21 -13.88 1.49 2.53
N ARG A 22 -12.73 1.19 1.90
CA ARG A 22 -11.43 1.77 2.25
C ARG A 22 -10.75 2.30 1.01
N LEU A 23 -10.31 3.56 1.07
CA LEU A 23 -9.52 4.21 0.02
C LEU A 23 -8.26 4.81 0.62
N PHE A 24 -7.15 4.62 -0.05
CA PHE A 24 -5.83 5.10 0.31
C PHE A 24 -5.29 5.98 -0.79
N VAL A 25 -4.52 7.01 -0.43
CA VAL A 25 -3.85 7.85 -1.43
C VAL A 25 -2.77 7.03 -2.13
N ASN A 26 -2.82 7.03 -3.44
CA ASN A 26 -1.82 6.44 -4.32
C ASN A 26 -0.96 7.58 -4.89
N PHE A 27 0.10 7.93 -4.20
CA PHE A 27 1.06 8.91 -4.72
C PHE A 27 1.96 8.24 -5.76
N VAL A 28 1.78 8.58 -7.03
CA VAL A 28 2.64 8.11 -8.12
C VAL A 28 3.68 9.18 -8.43
N GLY A 29 4.94 8.86 -8.19
CA GLY A 29 6.00 9.84 -8.40
C GLY A 29 7.36 9.35 -7.95
N GLY A 30 8.23 10.30 -7.65
CA GLY A 30 9.55 10.04 -7.11
C GLY A 30 9.79 10.79 -5.82
N LEU A 31 10.50 10.17 -4.91
CA LEU A 31 10.98 10.79 -3.68
C LEU A 31 12.49 10.65 -3.59
N TRP A 32 13.11 11.64 -2.94
CA TRP A 32 14.45 11.52 -2.44
C TRP A 32 14.42 11.21 -0.95
N LEU A 33 15.08 10.12 -0.54
CA LEU A 33 15.27 9.76 0.85
C LEU A 33 16.75 9.91 1.22
N GLY A 34 17.00 10.49 2.38
CA GLY A 34 18.35 10.67 2.91
C GLY A 34 18.28 11.35 4.29
N ARG A 35 19.43 11.47 4.95
CA ARG A 35 19.51 12.24 6.18
C ARG A 35 19.57 13.73 5.82
N SER A 36 18.65 14.55 6.32
CA SER A 36 18.74 16.01 6.21
C SER A 36 19.98 16.51 6.96
N ILE A 37 20.78 17.35 6.29
CA ILE A 37 21.97 17.97 6.88
C ILE A 37 21.89 19.49 6.86
N ASP A 38 21.02 20.07 6.08
CA ASP A 38 20.73 21.51 6.06
C ASP A 38 19.29 21.75 5.59
N GLU A 39 18.61 22.67 6.26
CA GLU A 39 17.25 23.07 5.92
C GLU A 39 17.15 24.60 5.91
N ARG A 40 16.75 25.17 4.79
CA ARG A 40 16.61 26.63 4.63
C ARG A 40 15.22 26.97 4.13
N LYS A 41 14.51 27.80 4.87
CA LYS A 41 13.24 28.37 4.44
C LYS A 41 13.51 29.65 3.69
N THR A 42 13.08 29.71 2.43
CA THR A 42 13.20 30.88 1.56
C THR A 42 11.83 31.34 1.09
N SER A 43 11.75 32.46 0.39
CA SER A 43 10.52 32.92 -0.27
C SER A 43 10.01 31.94 -1.33
N ALA A 44 10.90 31.12 -1.90
CA ALA A 44 10.57 30.08 -2.89
C ALA A 44 10.15 28.74 -2.25
N GLY A 45 10.23 28.60 -0.90
CA GLY A 45 9.85 27.40 -0.18
C GLY A 45 10.96 26.84 0.72
N LEU A 46 10.78 25.61 1.16
CA LEU A 46 11.77 24.87 1.95
C LEU A 46 12.79 24.21 1.03
N HIS A 47 14.06 24.52 1.26
CA HIS A 47 15.19 23.84 0.63
C HIS A 47 15.81 22.86 1.63
N VAL A 48 15.99 21.62 1.21
CA VAL A 48 16.57 20.57 2.05
C VAL A 48 17.76 19.95 1.34
N VAL A 49 18.90 19.88 2.02
CA VAL A 49 20.09 19.15 1.55
C VAL A 49 20.10 17.78 2.22
N LEU A 50 20.13 16.73 1.42
CA LEU A 50 20.15 15.35 1.89
C LEU A 50 21.54 14.74 1.73
N HIS A 51 22.03 14.10 2.77
CA HIS A 51 23.23 13.27 2.73
C HIS A 51 22.85 11.82 2.39
N ASN A 52 23.66 11.17 1.54
CA ASN A 52 23.41 9.81 1.04
C ASN A 52 22.00 9.66 0.43
N ALA A 53 21.59 10.63 -0.35
CA ALA A 53 20.26 10.66 -0.96
C ALA A 53 20.08 9.49 -1.96
N LYS A 54 18.95 8.80 -1.83
CA LYS A 54 18.50 7.75 -2.75
C LYS A 54 17.19 8.18 -3.38
N PHE A 55 17.10 8.06 -4.71
CA PHE A 55 15.85 8.28 -5.42
C PHE A 55 15.01 7.01 -5.41
N LEU A 56 13.76 7.13 -5.00
CA LEU A 56 12.78 6.04 -5.04
C LEU A 56 11.59 6.44 -5.92
N ARG A 57 11.16 5.51 -6.75
CA ARG A 57 9.83 5.58 -7.38
C ARG A 57 8.81 5.00 -6.42
N VAL A 58 7.69 5.68 -6.25
CA VAL A 58 6.63 5.31 -5.31
C VAL A 58 5.27 5.31 -5.99
N GLY A 59 4.34 4.59 -5.40
CA GLY A 59 3.00 4.39 -5.91
C GLY A 59 2.91 3.27 -6.93
N LEU A 60 1.76 3.18 -7.56
CA LEU A 60 1.51 2.23 -8.65
C LEU A 60 2.17 2.72 -9.95
N THR A 61 1.74 2.19 -11.08
CA THR A 61 2.24 2.61 -12.40
C THR A 61 1.76 4.03 -12.75
N PRO A 62 2.53 4.80 -13.54
CA PRO A 62 2.04 6.06 -14.14
C PRO A 62 0.70 5.84 -14.87
N GLY A 63 -0.24 6.76 -14.65
CA GLY A 63 -1.61 6.64 -15.14
C GLY A 63 -2.58 5.93 -14.22
N SER A 64 -2.12 5.32 -13.11
CA SER A 64 -3.01 4.85 -12.05
C SER A 64 -3.70 6.02 -11.33
N PHE A 65 -4.87 5.74 -10.76
CA PHE A 65 -5.69 6.77 -10.14
C PHE A 65 -5.15 7.20 -8.76
N ASP A 66 -5.56 8.37 -8.30
CA ASP A 66 -5.11 9.01 -7.06
C ASP A 66 -5.52 8.26 -5.79
N LEU A 67 -6.58 7.47 -5.86
CA LEU A 67 -7.10 6.69 -4.74
C LEU A 67 -7.24 5.22 -5.15
N VAL A 68 -6.73 4.33 -4.30
CA VAL A 68 -6.84 2.87 -4.46
C VAL A 68 -7.34 2.25 -3.16
N GLY A 69 -7.98 1.10 -3.25
CA GLY A 69 -8.49 0.44 -2.06
C GLY A 69 -9.47 -0.67 -2.39
N TRP A 70 -10.41 -0.91 -1.50
CA TRP A 70 -11.42 -1.95 -1.69
C TRP A 70 -12.81 -1.51 -1.24
N ARG A 71 -13.81 -2.17 -1.77
CA ARG A 71 -15.17 -2.20 -1.23
C ARG A 71 -15.58 -3.66 -1.01
N PRO A 72 -16.22 -3.99 0.13
CA PRO A 72 -16.82 -5.30 0.31
C PRO A 72 -17.89 -5.55 -0.74
N LEU A 73 -17.90 -6.76 -1.28
CA LEU A 73 -18.88 -7.21 -2.26
C LEU A 73 -19.52 -8.50 -1.75
N VAL A 74 -20.84 -8.52 -1.67
CA VAL A 74 -21.57 -9.76 -1.37
C VAL A 74 -21.65 -10.58 -2.66
N VAL A 75 -21.13 -11.80 -2.62
CA VAL A 75 -21.18 -12.72 -3.74
C VAL A 75 -22.61 -13.27 -3.87
N THR A 76 -23.19 -13.14 -5.05
CA THR A 76 -24.55 -13.59 -5.39
C THR A 76 -24.50 -14.71 -6.41
N PRO A 77 -25.55 -15.53 -6.58
CA PRO A 77 -25.55 -16.67 -7.50
C PRO A 77 -25.28 -16.30 -8.97
N ASP A 78 -25.65 -15.11 -9.40
CA ASP A 78 -25.39 -14.60 -10.75
C ASP A 78 -23.92 -14.30 -11.02
N MET A 79 -23.09 -14.24 -9.97
CA MET A 79 -21.64 -14.03 -10.08
C MET A 79 -20.87 -15.35 -10.27
N VAL A 80 -21.53 -16.50 -10.21
CA VAL A 80 -20.89 -17.81 -10.42
C VAL A 80 -20.32 -17.90 -11.83
N GLY A 81 -19.06 -18.27 -11.93
CA GLY A 81 -18.33 -18.34 -13.21
C GLY A 81 -17.70 -17.02 -13.67
N HIS A 82 -17.95 -15.89 -12.99
CA HIS A 82 -17.29 -14.62 -13.26
C HIS A 82 -15.92 -14.53 -12.58
N THR A 83 -14.98 -13.88 -13.25
CA THR A 83 -13.69 -13.54 -12.66
C THR A 83 -13.78 -12.17 -11.99
N ILE A 84 -13.39 -12.07 -10.73
CA ILE A 84 -13.32 -10.83 -9.96
C ILE A 84 -11.87 -10.57 -9.51
N ALA A 85 -11.45 -9.32 -9.45
CA ALA A 85 -10.18 -8.94 -8.88
C ALA A 85 -10.30 -8.91 -7.35
N GLN A 86 -9.55 -9.77 -6.66
CA GLN A 86 -9.45 -9.77 -5.20
C GLN A 86 -8.33 -8.82 -4.77
N PHE A 87 -8.60 -7.90 -3.85
CA PHE A 87 -7.53 -7.09 -3.27
C PHE A 87 -6.51 -8.00 -2.57
N THR A 88 -5.24 -7.84 -2.98
CA THR A 88 -4.15 -8.70 -2.53
C THR A 88 -3.03 -7.85 -1.95
N THR A 89 -2.53 -8.26 -0.79
CA THR A 89 -1.35 -7.66 -0.16
C THR A 89 -0.34 -8.76 0.20
N VAL A 90 0.91 -8.51 -0.09
CA VAL A 90 2.00 -9.45 0.16
C VAL A 90 3.15 -8.73 0.85
N ASP A 91 3.60 -9.27 1.97
CA ASP A 91 4.77 -8.78 2.67
C ASP A 91 5.99 -9.64 2.34
N ALA A 92 7.11 -9.00 1.97
CA ALA A 92 8.34 -9.70 1.65
C ALA A 92 9.20 -9.89 2.91
N LYS A 93 9.54 -11.12 3.24
CA LYS A 93 10.37 -11.48 4.39
C LYS A 93 11.70 -12.07 3.95
N THR A 94 12.77 -11.58 4.56
CA THR A 94 14.10 -12.19 4.43
C THR A 94 14.24 -13.41 5.34
N LYS A 95 15.20 -14.26 5.04
CA LYS A 95 15.52 -15.47 5.82
C LYS A 95 15.66 -15.15 7.32
N GLY A 96 14.89 -15.84 8.16
CA GLY A 96 14.87 -15.66 9.61
C GLY A 96 13.78 -14.72 10.17
N TYR A 97 13.17 -13.90 9.34
CA TYR A 97 12.05 -13.02 9.73
C TYR A 97 10.71 -13.60 9.24
N LYS A 98 9.99 -14.27 10.13
CA LYS A 98 8.70 -14.90 9.81
C LYS A 98 7.49 -14.22 10.45
N ARG A 99 7.71 -13.22 11.33
CA ARG A 99 6.61 -12.57 12.06
C ARG A 99 6.24 -11.23 11.46
N LEU A 100 4.95 -10.95 11.48
CA LEU A 100 4.38 -9.63 11.18
C LEU A 100 4.51 -8.72 12.40
N SER A 101 4.72 -7.41 12.18
CA SER A 101 4.61 -6.42 13.26
C SER A 101 3.16 -6.26 13.72
N SER A 102 2.94 -5.58 14.85
CA SER A 102 1.60 -5.26 15.34
C SER A 102 0.78 -4.49 14.30
N GLU A 103 1.39 -3.53 13.64
CA GLU A 103 0.75 -2.73 12.59
C GLU A 103 0.42 -3.59 11.36
N GLN A 104 1.34 -4.47 10.95
CA GLN A 104 1.11 -5.42 9.86
C GLN A 104 -0.02 -6.40 10.17
N LEU A 105 -0.14 -6.84 11.43
CA LEU A 105 -1.25 -7.71 11.86
C LEU A 105 -2.60 -6.99 11.80
N ILE A 106 -2.66 -5.72 12.23
CA ILE A 106 -3.88 -4.89 12.11
C ILE A 106 -4.28 -4.74 10.65
N TRP A 107 -3.32 -4.45 9.77
CA TRP A 107 -3.54 -4.37 8.34
C TRP A 107 -4.03 -5.69 7.75
N ALA A 108 -3.34 -6.81 8.05
CA ALA A 108 -3.68 -8.13 7.57
C ALA A 108 -5.12 -8.53 7.95
N ARG A 109 -5.53 -8.29 9.21
CA ARG A 109 -6.90 -8.52 9.67
C ARG A 109 -7.93 -7.69 8.91
N ALA A 110 -7.64 -6.40 8.69
CA ALA A 110 -8.55 -5.51 7.95
C ALA A 110 -8.76 -6.01 6.51
N VAL A 111 -7.70 -6.43 5.84
CA VAL A 111 -7.76 -6.98 4.48
C VAL A 111 -8.53 -8.31 4.45
N LYS A 112 -8.19 -9.26 5.33
CA LYS A 112 -8.89 -10.56 5.42
C LYS A 112 -10.39 -10.40 5.71
N ASN A 113 -10.75 -9.55 6.68
CA ASN A 113 -12.15 -9.30 7.03
C ASN A 113 -12.95 -8.67 5.87
N ALA A 114 -12.29 -7.99 4.96
CA ALA A 114 -12.89 -7.46 3.74
C ALA A 114 -12.92 -8.47 2.56
N GLY A 115 -12.46 -9.72 2.77
CA GLY A 115 -12.39 -10.76 1.76
C GLY A 115 -11.16 -10.69 0.86
N GLY A 116 -10.15 -9.90 1.22
CA GLY A 116 -8.89 -9.81 0.50
C GLY A 116 -7.93 -10.96 0.84
N PHE A 117 -6.89 -11.10 0.01
CA PHE A 117 -5.81 -12.06 0.23
C PHE A 117 -4.62 -11.38 0.93
N VAL A 118 -4.06 -12.06 1.92
CA VAL A 118 -2.85 -11.64 2.63
C VAL A 118 -1.82 -12.76 2.52
N GLY A 119 -0.69 -12.46 1.91
CA GLY A 119 0.38 -13.42 1.70
C GLY A 119 1.72 -12.96 2.28
N MET A 120 2.63 -13.91 2.37
CA MET A 120 4.03 -13.72 2.71
C MET A 120 4.91 -14.29 1.60
N ALA A 121 5.79 -13.44 1.04
CA ALA A 121 6.76 -13.85 0.04
C ALA A 121 8.08 -14.16 0.70
N MET A 122 8.63 -15.34 0.46
CA MET A 122 9.92 -15.80 0.97
C MET A 122 10.74 -16.45 -0.13
N GLU A 123 12.06 -16.23 -0.11
CA GLU A 123 12.96 -16.95 -1.00
C GLU A 123 13.06 -18.42 -0.62
N VAL A 124 13.08 -19.29 -1.63
CA VAL A 124 13.28 -20.73 -1.44
C VAL A 124 14.77 -20.98 -1.17
N PRO A 125 15.16 -21.50 0.02
CA PRO A 125 16.58 -21.64 0.38
C PRO A 125 17.40 -22.48 -0.60
N GLU A 126 16.78 -23.51 -1.16
CA GLU A 126 17.44 -24.45 -2.08
C GLU A 126 17.45 -23.96 -3.53
N LYS A 127 16.79 -22.84 -3.83
CA LYS A 127 16.69 -22.27 -5.18
C LYS A 127 16.83 -20.74 -5.15
N PRO A 128 18.04 -20.20 -5.05
CA PRO A 128 18.28 -18.76 -5.06
C PRO A 128 17.60 -18.08 -6.26
N GLY A 129 16.96 -16.92 -6.01
CA GLY A 129 16.18 -16.19 -7.01
C GLY A 129 14.77 -16.75 -7.25
N THR A 130 14.35 -17.78 -6.51
CA THR A 130 13.00 -18.32 -6.54
C THR A 130 12.26 -17.87 -5.28
N VAL A 131 11.05 -17.31 -5.44
CA VAL A 131 10.19 -16.86 -4.34
C VAL A 131 8.90 -17.67 -4.35
N ILE A 132 8.44 -18.06 -3.18
CA ILE A 132 7.09 -18.58 -2.96
C ILE A 132 6.26 -17.56 -2.20
N ILE A 133 4.97 -17.48 -2.55
CA ILE A 133 3.98 -16.68 -1.83
C ILE A 133 3.02 -17.67 -1.16
N SER A 134 2.99 -17.66 0.16
CA SER A 134 2.05 -18.43 0.96
C SER A 134 1.05 -17.51 1.65
N GLU A 135 -0.19 -17.98 1.79
CA GLU A 135 -1.17 -17.28 2.60
C GLU A 135 -0.72 -17.24 4.07
N THR A 136 -0.86 -16.09 4.71
CA THR A 136 -0.58 -15.99 6.15
C THR A 136 -1.67 -16.70 6.92
N GLY A 137 -1.30 -17.74 7.69
CA GLY A 137 -2.18 -18.33 8.69
C GLY A 137 -2.53 -17.31 9.79
N GLU A 138 -3.65 -17.54 10.46
CA GLU A 138 -3.93 -16.89 11.74
C GLU A 138 -3.06 -17.60 12.80
N GLU A 139 -2.02 -16.92 13.30
CA GLU A 139 -1.37 -17.23 14.57
C GLU A 139 -1.75 -16.16 15.59
#